data_b2849d1c12232a4a6be5920360c5bf14
#
_entry.id   b2849d1c12232a4a6be5920360c5bf14
#
_cell.length_a   1.000
_cell.length_b   1.000
_cell.length_c   1.000
_cell.angle_alpha   90.00
_cell.angle_beta   90.00
_cell.angle_gamma   90.00
#
_symmetry.space_group_name_H-M   'P 1'
#
loop_
_entity.id
_entity.type
_entity.pdbx_description
1 polymer ?
#
loop_
_entity_poly.entity_id
_entity_poly.type
_entity_poly.pdbx_seq_one_letter_code
_entity_poly.pdbx_strand_id
1 'polypeptide(L)'
;MGLGDVYKRQGLETLPLRFQKHQDNAEKVADYLNGRKNINRVIHPKYQLGINKDRAEKYLEHGNGPLVGFELEGGIEAGKKFIDNLELIYHVANIGDARTLAIHPASTTHSQLSTEDQLRAGVTPGYIRLSVGIEHIDDILSDIEQAIG
;
A
#
# COMPACT_ATOMS: atom_id res chain seq x y z
N MET A 1 -31.21 0.32 18.31
CA MET A 1 -30.04 -0.03 17.47
C MET A 1 -29.88 1.07 16.43
N GLY A 2 -28.79 1.83 16.49
CA GLY A 2 -28.60 2.96 15.59
C GLY A 2 -28.23 2.49 14.16
N LEU A 3 -28.49 3.33 13.14
CA LEU A 3 -28.11 3.03 11.74
C LEU A 3 -26.63 2.65 11.59
N GLY A 4 -25.75 3.31 12.37
CA GLY A 4 -24.31 2.99 12.38
C GLY A 4 -23.99 1.55 12.81
N ASP A 5 -24.78 0.97 13.71
CA ASP A 5 -24.58 -0.43 14.15
C ASP A 5 -24.96 -1.42 13.07
N VAL A 6 -25.99 -1.11 12.27
CA VAL A 6 -26.40 -1.94 11.14
C VAL A 6 -25.31 -2.01 10.08
N TYR A 7 -24.75 -0.86 9.68
CA TYR A 7 -23.68 -0.80 8.68
C TYR A 7 -22.40 -1.50 9.15
N LYS A 8 -22.00 -1.32 10.42
CA LYS A 8 -20.86 -2.03 10.99
C LYS A 8 -21.05 -3.54 10.96
N ARG A 9 -22.22 -4.02 11.36
CA ARG A 9 -22.56 -5.44 11.34
C ARG A 9 -22.51 -6.01 9.92
N GLN A 10 -23.16 -5.36 8.96
CA GLN A 10 -23.11 -5.76 7.55
C GLN A 10 -21.68 -5.83 7.01
N GLY A 11 -20.85 -4.83 7.34
CA GLY A 11 -19.43 -4.83 6.95
C GLY A 11 -18.64 -6.00 7.55
N LEU A 12 -18.94 -6.40 8.78
CA LEU A 12 -18.27 -7.52 9.45
C LEU A 12 -18.65 -8.88 8.88
N GLU A 13 -19.86 -9.07 8.38
CA GLU A 13 -20.36 -10.36 7.88
C GLU A 13 -19.51 -10.92 6.72
N THR A 14 -18.95 -10.05 5.87
CA THR A 14 -18.13 -10.45 4.73
C THR A 14 -16.64 -10.12 4.91
N LEU A 15 -16.23 -9.64 6.08
CA LEU A 15 -14.86 -9.21 6.34
C LEU A 15 -13.82 -10.30 6.05
N PRO A 16 -13.98 -11.56 6.48
CA PRO A 16 -12.98 -12.58 6.20
C PRO A 16 -12.75 -12.82 4.72
N LEU A 17 -13.82 -12.82 3.91
CA LEU A 17 -13.73 -13.00 2.46
C LEU A 17 -13.01 -11.84 1.78
N ARG A 18 -13.36 -10.60 2.15
CA ARG A 18 -12.69 -9.43 1.61
C ARG A 18 -11.23 -9.38 2.03
N PHE A 19 -10.95 -9.64 3.31
CA PHE A 19 -9.59 -9.56 3.84
C PHE A 19 -8.66 -10.57 3.16
N GLN A 20 -9.14 -11.80 2.90
CA GLN A 20 -8.37 -12.77 2.12
C GLN A 20 -8.05 -12.24 0.72
N LYS A 21 -9.03 -11.67 0.02
CA LYS A 21 -8.82 -11.09 -1.32
C LYS A 21 -7.84 -9.91 -1.30
N HIS A 22 -7.94 -9.05 -0.27
CA HIS A 22 -6.97 -7.97 -0.06
C HIS A 22 -5.55 -8.49 0.06
N GLN A 23 -5.32 -9.51 0.88
CA GLN A 23 -4.00 -10.12 1.09
C GLN A 23 -3.46 -10.74 -0.20
N ASP A 24 -4.28 -11.53 -0.89
CA ASP A 24 -3.89 -12.19 -2.14
C ASP A 24 -3.47 -11.17 -3.21
N ASN A 25 -4.19 -10.06 -3.31
CA ASN A 25 -3.85 -8.98 -4.22
C ASN A 25 -2.58 -8.24 -3.76
N ALA A 26 -2.46 -7.96 -2.46
CA ALA A 26 -1.28 -7.26 -1.92
C ALA A 26 0.01 -8.05 -2.13
N GLU A 27 -0.01 -9.37 -1.96
CA GLU A 27 1.15 -10.22 -2.27
C GLU A 27 1.56 -10.13 -3.73
N LYS A 28 0.59 -10.20 -4.65
CA LYS A 28 0.85 -10.11 -6.09
C LYS A 28 1.39 -8.73 -6.48
N VAL A 29 0.87 -7.66 -5.88
CA VAL A 29 1.40 -6.30 -6.07
C VAL A 29 2.83 -6.19 -5.55
N ALA A 30 3.11 -6.74 -4.36
CA ALA A 30 4.45 -6.73 -3.80
C ALA A 30 5.45 -7.54 -4.65
N ASP A 31 5.02 -8.71 -5.15
CA ASP A 31 5.82 -9.54 -6.06
C ASP A 31 6.12 -8.81 -7.38
N TYR A 32 5.10 -8.15 -7.94
CA TYR A 32 5.22 -7.38 -9.18
C TYR A 32 6.20 -6.20 -9.05
N LEU A 33 6.16 -5.49 -7.93
CA LEU A 33 7.03 -4.34 -7.68
C LEU A 33 8.47 -4.76 -7.36
N ASN A 34 8.65 -5.96 -6.78
CA ASN A 34 9.97 -6.40 -6.34
C ASN A 34 10.89 -6.73 -7.52
N GLY A 35 12.01 -6.05 -7.60
CA GLY A 35 13.00 -6.22 -8.66
C GLY A 35 12.78 -5.37 -9.92
N ARG A 36 11.79 -4.48 -9.95
CA ARG A 36 11.65 -3.49 -11.04
C ARG A 36 12.72 -2.41 -10.95
N LYS A 37 13.23 -1.98 -12.10
CA LYS A 37 14.37 -1.04 -12.18
C LYS A 37 14.10 0.32 -11.51
N ASN A 38 12.84 0.78 -11.56
CA ASN A 38 12.47 2.10 -11.01
C ASN A 38 12.03 2.02 -9.54
N ILE A 39 12.15 0.85 -8.91
CA ILE A 39 11.77 0.61 -7.51
C ILE A 39 13.04 0.31 -6.70
N ASN A 40 13.38 1.20 -5.78
CA ASN A 40 14.54 1.05 -4.91
C ASN A 40 14.35 -0.08 -3.88
N ARG A 41 13.14 -0.19 -3.34
CA ARG A 41 12.76 -1.27 -2.41
C ARG A 41 11.25 -1.42 -2.32
N VAL A 42 10.82 -2.62 -1.90
CA VAL A 42 9.46 -2.94 -1.50
C VAL A 42 9.41 -3.17 0.00
N ILE A 43 8.42 -2.58 0.67
CA ILE A 43 8.18 -2.70 2.11
C ILE A 43 6.91 -3.51 2.30
N HIS A 44 7.10 -4.81 2.50
CA HIS A 44 6.04 -5.79 2.73
C HIS A 44 6.59 -6.89 3.64
N PRO A 45 5.79 -7.50 4.53
CA PRO A 45 6.30 -8.53 5.44
C PRO A 45 7.05 -9.66 4.75
N LYS A 46 6.62 -10.08 3.57
CA LYS A 46 7.25 -11.11 2.73
C LYS A 46 8.72 -10.81 2.37
N TYR A 47 9.08 -9.52 2.27
CA TYR A 47 10.42 -9.06 1.85
C TYR A 47 11.25 -8.48 3.00
N GLN A 48 10.82 -8.68 4.24
CA GLN A 48 11.59 -8.25 5.40
C GLN A 48 12.83 -9.13 5.61
N LEU A 49 13.87 -8.55 6.21
CA LEU A 49 15.13 -9.22 6.51
C LEU A 49 15.44 -9.17 8.02
N GLY A 50 16.34 -10.06 8.47
CA GLY A 50 16.79 -10.11 9.87
C GLY A 50 15.62 -10.28 10.84
N ILE A 51 15.68 -9.58 11.97
CA ILE A 51 14.69 -9.70 13.05
C ILE A 51 13.25 -9.42 12.62
N ASN A 52 13.05 -8.59 11.60
CA ASN A 52 11.70 -8.31 11.10
C ASN A 52 11.14 -9.48 10.29
N LYS A 53 11.99 -10.25 9.61
CA LYS A 53 11.60 -11.52 8.99
C LYS A 53 11.15 -12.51 10.04
N ASP A 54 11.96 -12.71 11.06
CA ASP A 54 11.65 -13.66 12.17
C ASP A 54 10.32 -13.29 12.86
N ARG A 55 10.07 -11.99 13.04
CA ARG A 55 8.81 -11.48 13.58
C ARG A 55 7.63 -11.71 12.65
N ALA A 56 7.80 -11.48 11.35
CA ALA A 56 6.75 -11.73 10.37
C ALA A 56 6.37 -13.21 10.36
N GLU A 57 7.34 -14.11 10.29
CA GLU A 57 7.13 -15.56 10.34
C GLU A 57 6.45 -16.01 11.64
N LYS A 58 6.79 -15.40 12.76
CA LYS A 58 6.22 -15.75 14.08
C LYS A 58 4.80 -15.25 14.30
N TYR A 59 4.45 -14.06 13.80
CA TYR A 59 3.22 -13.37 14.19
C TYR A 59 2.20 -13.24 13.06
N LEU A 60 2.60 -13.49 11.80
CA LEU A 60 1.75 -13.34 10.61
C LEU A 60 1.46 -14.70 9.95
N GLU A 61 1.07 -15.71 10.77
CA GLU A 61 0.81 -17.07 10.31
C GLU A 61 -0.28 -17.19 9.26
N HIS A 62 -1.22 -16.22 9.21
CA HIS A 62 -2.40 -16.27 8.34
C HIS A 62 -2.36 -15.26 7.19
N GLY A 63 -1.19 -14.68 6.91
CA GLY A 63 -0.97 -13.75 5.80
C GLY A 63 -0.37 -12.42 6.21
N ASN A 64 0.06 -11.67 5.20
CA ASN A 64 0.91 -10.48 5.38
C ASN A 64 0.14 -9.15 5.42
N GLY A 65 -1.20 -9.21 5.35
CA GLY A 65 -2.05 -8.03 5.33
C GLY A 65 -2.10 -7.31 3.97
N PRO A 66 -2.94 -6.25 3.87
CA PRO A 66 -3.24 -5.59 2.60
C PRO A 66 -2.35 -4.40 2.27
N LEU A 67 -1.35 -4.08 3.10
CA LEU A 67 -0.51 -2.90 2.91
C LEU A 67 0.78 -3.23 2.18
N VAL A 68 1.05 -2.47 1.12
CA VAL A 68 2.30 -2.54 0.38
C VAL A 68 2.91 -1.15 0.35
N GLY A 69 4.13 -1.02 0.84
CA GLY A 69 4.96 0.17 0.65
C GLY A 69 6.00 -0.09 -0.42
N PHE A 70 6.36 0.94 -1.17
CA PHE A 70 7.50 0.89 -2.07
C PHE A 70 8.12 2.27 -2.24
N GLU A 71 9.34 2.30 -2.69
CA GLU A 71 10.11 3.52 -2.89
C GLU A 71 10.51 3.66 -4.35
N LEU A 72 10.02 4.72 -4.98
CA LEU A 72 10.34 5.08 -6.35
C LEU A 72 11.71 5.72 -6.45
N GLU A 73 12.46 5.36 -7.48
CA GLU A 73 13.62 6.13 -7.92
C GLU A 73 13.17 7.51 -8.44
N GLY A 74 13.94 8.57 -8.13
CA GLY A 74 13.58 9.94 -8.51
C GLY A 74 12.88 10.77 -7.43
N GLY A 75 12.67 10.20 -6.24
CA GLY A 75 12.26 10.93 -5.04
C GLY A 75 10.87 11.58 -5.13
N ILE A 76 10.73 12.81 -4.58
CA ILE A 76 9.43 13.49 -4.45
C ILE A 76 8.72 13.67 -5.80
N GLU A 77 9.44 14.04 -6.83
CA GLU A 77 8.82 14.30 -8.15
C GLU A 77 8.30 13.00 -8.80
N ALA A 78 9.04 11.89 -8.65
CA ALA A 78 8.57 10.59 -9.09
C ALA A 78 7.31 10.15 -8.31
N GLY A 79 7.29 10.37 -6.99
CA GLY A 79 6.13 10.05 -6.16
C GLY A 79 4.90 10.86 -6.52
N LYS A 80 5.03 12.16 -6.77
CA LYS A 80 3.92 13.01 -7.25
C LYS A 80 3.43 12.57 -8.61
N LYS A 81 4.33 12.37 -9.57
CA LYS A 81 4.01 11.93 -10.92
C LYS A 81 3.25 10.59 -10.90
N PHE A 82 3.69 9.65 -10.07
CA PHE A 82 3.00 8.37 -9.89
C PHE A 82 1.55 8.58 -9.43
N ILE A 83 1.33 9.38 -8.38
CA ILE A 83 -0.01 9.67 -7.87
C ILE A 83 -0.89 10.36 -8.92
N ASP A 84 -0.34 11.33 -9.65
CA ASP A 84 -1.08 12.10 -10.65
C ASP A 84 -1.47 11.26 -11.89
N ASN A 85 -0.73 10.19 -12.17
CA ASN A 85 -0.98 9.30 -13.30
C ASN A 85 -1.94 8.15 -12.97
N LEU A 86 -2.31 7.93 -11.71
CA LEU A 86 -3.24 6.86 -11.35
C LEU A 86 -4.64 7.10 -11.93
N GLU A 87 -5.23 6.09 -12.55
CA GLU A 87 -6.56 6.14 -13.16
C GLU A 87 -7.61 5.32 -12.38
N LEU A 88 -7.23 4.15 -11.85
CA LEU A 88 -8.08 3.26 -11.07
C LEU A 88 -7.91 3.49 -9.57
N ILE A 89 -6.67 3.62 -9.12
CA ILE A 89 -6.30 3.68 -7.71
C ILE A 89 -6.58 5.09 -7.17
N TYR A 90 -7.31 5.18 -6.06
CA TYR A 90 -7.68 6.47 -5.46
C TYR A 90 -6.58 7.05 -4.57
N HIS A 91 -6.29 8.34 -4.75
CA HIS A 91 -5.40 9.08 -3.86
C HIS A 91 -6.12 9.46 -2.56
N VAL A 92 -6.10 8.57 -1.58
CA VAL A 92 -6.76 8.75 -0.27
C VAL A 92 -5.94 8.12 0.84
N ALA A 93 -5.79 8.83 1.96
CA ALA A 93 -5.12 8.35 3.16
C ALA A 93 -6.07 7.50 4.03
N ASN A 94 -6.44 6.30 3.58
CA ASN A 94 -7.26 5.36 4.33
C ASN A 94 -6.68 3.95 4.24
N ILE A 95 -7.27 2.99 4.96
CA ILE A 95 -6.86 1.57 5.01
C ILE A 95 -8.12 0.71 5.04
N GLY A 96 -8.11 -0.39 4.26
CA GLY A 96 -9.16 -1.41 4.29
C GLY A 96 -10.43 -1.07 3.50
N ASP A 97 -10.37 -0.05 2.64
CA ASP A 97 -11.41 0.19 1.64
C ASP A 97 -11.42 -0.97 0.63
N ALA A 98 -12.61 -1.32 0.09
CA ALA A 98 -12.72 -2.31 -0.97
C ALA A 98 -11.95 -1.90 -2.24
N ARG A 99 -11.76 -0.60 -2.44
CA ARG A 99 -10.94 -0.04 -3.51
C ARG A 99 -9.48 0.05 -3.10
N THR A 100 -8.59 -0.08 -4.07
CA THR A 100 -7.17 0.19 -3.87
C THR A 100 -6.93 1.69 -3.70
N LEU A 101 -6.18 2.04 -2.65
CA LEU A 101 -5.86 3.41 -2.29
C LEU A 101 -4.35 3.61 -2.26
N ALA A 102 -3.91 4.79 -2.69
CA ALA A 102 -2.51 5.20 -2.67
C ALA A 102 -2.32 6.51 -1.92
N ILE A 103 -1.19 6.66 -1.23
CA ILE A 103 -0.72 7.96 -0.73
C ILE A 103 0.78 8.11 -1.01
N HIS A 104 1.20 9.35 -1.23
CA HIS A 104 2.58 9.79 -1.21
C HIS A 104 2.81 10.63 0.06
N PRO A 105 3.24 10.03 1.18
CA PRO A 105 3.24 10.70 2.48
C PRO A 105 4.09 11.96 2.51
N ALA A 106 5.23 11.98 1.82
CA ALA A 106 6.13 13.13 1.80
C ALA A 106 5.47 14.42 1.28
N SER A 107 4.56 14.32 0.30
CA SER A 107 3.86 15.49 -0.26
C SER A 107 2.46 15.72 0.34
N THR A 108 1.95 14.83 1.19
CA THR A 108 0.59 14.90 1.74
C THR A 108 0.59 14.88 3.27
N THR A 109 0.46 13.72 3.89
CA THR A 109 0.28 13.56 5.34
C THR A 109 1.47 14.05 6.17
N HIS A 110 2.66 14.10 5.61
CA HIS A 110 3.90 14.53 6.28
C HIS A 110 4.51 15.80 5.65
N SER A 111 3.77 16.48 4.77
CA SER A 111 4.25 17.68 4.07
C SER A 111 4.62 18.85 4.98
N GLN A 112 4.10 18.88 6.21
CA GLN A 112 4.40 19.90 7.24
C GLN A 112 5.72 19.63 7.99
N LEU A 113 6.29 18.44 7.86
CA LEU A 113 7.54 18.06 8.51
C LEU A 113 8.75 18.50 7.68
N SER A 114 9.83 18.83 8.37
CA SER A 114 11.13 19.00 7.70
C SER A 114 11.58 17.69 7.05
N THR A 115 12.45 17.75 6.05
CA THR A 115 13.00 16.55 5.40
C THR A 115 13.66 15.61 6.42
N GLU A 116 14.34 16.17 7.42
CA GLU A 116 14.99 15.39 8.48
C GLU A 116 13.96 14.66 9.35
N ASP A 117 12.86 15.33 9.72
CA ASP A 117 11.79 14.72 10.51
C ASP A 117 11.00 13.69 9.72
N GLN A 118 10.80 13.90 8.41
CA GLN A 118 10.22 12.90 7.52
C GLN A 118 11.06 11.62 7.52
N LEU A 119 12.39 11.75 7.34
CA LEU A 119 13.30 10.60 7.36
C LEU A 119 13.32 9.90 8.72
N ARG A 120 13.29 10.64 9.84
CA ARG A 120 13.16 10.07 11.19
C ARG A 120 11.86 9.29 11.38
N ALA A 121 10.78 9.74 10.75
CA ALA A 121 9.49 9.06 10.72
C ALA A 121 9.45 7.86 9.73
N GLY A 122 10.56 7.58 9.01
CA GLY A 122 10.64 6.52 8.02
C GLY A 122 10.00 6.86 6.66
N VAL A 123 9.69 8.14 6.43
CA VAL A 123 9.12 8.64 5.18
C VAL A 123 10.25 9.14 4.29
N THR A 124 10.61 8.36 3.29
CA THR A 124 11.57 8.77 2.26
C THR A 124 10.87 9.56 1.14
N PRO A 125 11.62 10.39 0.37
CA PRO A 125 11.02 11.26 -0.65
C PRO A 125 10.21 10.54 -1.73
N GLY A 126 10.59 9.32 -2.12
CA GLY A 126 9.90 8.52 -3.14
C GLY A 126 8.94 7.47 -2.58
N TYR A 127 8.65 7.48 -1.28
CA TYR A 127 7.84 6.46 -0.62
C TYR A 127 6.37 6.59 -0.98
N ILE A 128 5.80 5.49 -1.50
CA ILE A 128 4.38 5.30 -1.76
C ILE A 128 3.84 4.21 -0.82
N ARG A 129 2.66 4.42 -0.26
CA ARG A 129 1.92 3.39 0.46
C ARG A 129 0.63 3.06 -0.29
N LEU A 130 0.43 1.79 -0.58
CA LEU A 130 -0.82 1.25 -1.09
C LEU A 130 -1.60 0.55 0.03
N SER A 131 -2.92 0.76 0.07
CA SER A 131 -3.88 -0.11 0.73
C SER A 131 -4.61 -0.87 -0.37
N VAL A 132 -4.17 -2.10 -0.62
CA VAL A 132 -4.61 -2.86 -1.79
C VAL A 132 -6.04 -3.36 -1.60
N GLY A 133 -6.90 -3.10 -2.58
CA GLY A 133 -8.32 -3.43 -2.59
C GLY A 133 -8.62 -4.84 -3.13
N ILE A 134 -9.89 -5.05 -3.48
CA ILE A 134 -10.42 -6.33 -3.95
C ILE A 134 -10.72 -6.37 -5.45
N GLU A 135 -10.31 -5.36 -6.21
CA GLU A 135 -10.44 -5.31 -7.66
C GLU A 135 -9.73 -6.50 -8.33
N HIS A 136 -9.95 -6.68 -9.61
CA HIS A 136 -9.19 -7.68 -10.35
C HIS A 136 -7.70 -7.31 -10.34
N ILE A 137 -6.85 -8.29 -10.07
CA ILE A 137 -5.41 -8.01 -9.89
C ILE A 137 -4.77 -7.40 -11.13
N ASP A 138 -5.16 -7.84 -12.32
CA ASP A 138 -4.58 -7.33 -13.56
C ASP A 138 -4.90 -5.85 -13.76
N ASP A 139 -6.07 -5.37 -13.32
CA ASP A 139 -6.45 -3.97 -13.39
C ASP A 139 -5.58 -3.12 -12.44
N ILE A 140 -5.35 -3.61 -11.22
CA ILE A 140 -4.46 -2.96 -10.25
C ILE A 140 -3.03 -2.88 -10.81
N LEU A 141 -2.51 -3.98 -11.33
CA LEU A 141 -1.15 -4.04 -11.88
C LEU A 141 -0.98 -3.16 -13.12
N SER A 142 -2.00 -3.12 -14.00
CA SER A 142 -2.01 -2.27 -15.18
C SER A 142 -1.96 -0.79 -14.82
N ASP A 143 -2.74 -0.38 -13.80
CA ASP A 143 -2.75 1.00 -13.33
C ASP A 143 -1.41 1.40 -12.70
N ILE A 144 -0.83 0.50 -11.89
CA ILE A 144 0.52 0.71 -11.32
C ILE A 144 1.58 0.82 -12.43
N GLU A 145 1.51 -0.04 -13.44
CA GLU A 145 2.50 -0.06 -14.53
C GLU A 145 2.50 1.22 -15.33
N GLN A 146 1.31 1.66 -15.76
CA GLN A 146 1.19 2.89 -16.53
C GLN A 146 1.55 4.14 -15.70
N ALA A 147 1.32 4.13 -14.39
CA ALA A 147 1.64 5.24 -13.50
C ALA A 147 3.14 5.35 -13.19
N ILE A 148 3.88 4.24 -13.17
CA ILE A 148 5.33 4.23 -13.00
C ILE A 148 6.04 4.75 -14.26
N GLY A 149 5.58 4.37 -15.44
CA GLY A 149 6.13 4.79 -16.75
C GLY A 149 7.24 3.90 -17.23
#